data_4abaa7af46db6163a7a401b81fd59bef
#
_entry.id   4abaa7af46db6163a7a401b81fd59bef
#
_cell.length_a   1.000
_cell.length_b   1.000
_cell.length_c   1.000
_cell.angle_alpha   90.00
_cell.angle_beta   90.00
_cell.angle_gamma   90.00
#
_symmetry.space_group_name_H-M   'P 1'
#
loop_
_entity.id
_entity.type
_entity.pdbx_description
1 polymer ?
#
loop_
_entity_poly.entity_id
_entity_poly.type
_entity_poly.pdbx_seq_one_letter_code
_entity_poly.pdbx_strand_id
1 'polypeptide(L)'
;MYQNTITVFNFHKETGFWHLSVISGADLIAAKASSRSPDGVNNADTVDIIVHCTAAKVVTTSAGGKSYTGPKEYAKCVDPESSITFTPECDFIYDGAWPDLSPINDDDYDEGLYHALNDTHDGIYMISSAAYFDLLPHFEIGGR
;
A
#
# COMPACT_ATOMS: atom_id res chain seq x y z
N MET A 1 -3.21 3.48 -21.19
CA MET A 1 -2.18 3.27 -20.25
C MET A 1 -2.26 4.22 -19.11
N TYR A 2 -2.40 3.68 -17.96
CA TYR A 2 -2.58 4.51 -16.81
C TYR A 2 -1.35 4.46 -15.95
N GLN A 3 -0.87 5.62 -15.56
CA GLN A 3 0.24 5.67 -14.63
C GLN A 3 -0.22 6.47 -13.45
N ASN A 4 -0.49 5.78 -12.40
CA ASN A 4 -0.94 6.41 -11.17
C ASN A 4 0.23 6.52 -10.20
N THR A 5 0.15 7.51 -9.33
CA THR A 5 1.09 7.62 -8.23
C THR A 5 0.35 7.19 -6.97
N ILE A 6 0.96 6.30 -6.23
CA ILE A 6 0.38 5.83 -4.98
C ILE A 6 1.42 5.93 -3.88
N THR A 7 0.97 5.95 -2.64
CA THR A 7 1.86 5.88 -1.48
C THR A 7 1.51 4.62 -0.72
N VAL A 8 2.52 3.80 -0.44
CA VAL A 8 2.34 2.58 0.33
C VAL A 8 2.80 2.87 1.75
N PHE A 9 1.93 2.58 2.71
CA PHE A 9 2.24 2.74 4.12
C PHE A 9 2.53 1.36 4.69
N ASN A 10 3.79 1.13 5.07
CA ASN A 10 4.23 -0.15 5.63
C ASN A 10 4.44 -0.01 7.13
N PHE A 11 3.79 -0.85 7.90
CA PHE A 11 3.93 -0.82 9.34
C PHE A 11 5.09 -1.70 9.77
N HIS A 12 6.07 -1.11 10.47
CA HIS A 12 7.19 -1.86 11.00
C HIS A 12 6.89 -2.22 12.45
N LYS A 13 6.53 -3.47 12.65
CA LYS A 13 5.98 -3.91 13.92
C LYS A 13 6.95 -3.75 15.07
N GLU A 14 8.22 -4.01 14.84
CA GLU A 14 9.21 -3.95 15.91
C GLU A 14 9.36 -2.54 16.49
N THR A 15 9.28 -1.52 15.66
CA THR A 15 9.44 -0.15 16.12
C THR A 15 8.14 0.59 16.32
N GLY A 16 7.05 0.11 15.73
CA GLY A 16 5.77 0.80 15.82
C GLY A 16 5.64 1.99 14.89
N PHE A 17 6.53 2.09 13.90
CA PHE A 17 6.51 3.21 12.97
C PHE A 17 6.03 2.77 11.60
N TRP A 18 5.38 3.69 10.90
CA TRP A 18 5.00 3.50 9.51
C TRP A 18 6.07 4.10 8.62
N HIS A 19 6.43 3.37 7.58
CA HIS A 19 7.40 3.82 6.59
C HIS A 19 6.68 3.97 5.27
N LEU A 20 6.89 5.09 4.60
CA LEU A 20 6.12 5.45 3.43
C LEU A 20 6.96 5.33 2.17
N SER A 21 6.34 4.85 1.10
CA SER A 21 6.99 4.76 -0.19
C SER A 21 6.05 5.30 -1.24
N VAL A 22 6.51 6.27 -2.02
CA VAL A 22 5.73 6.82 -3.12
C VAL A 22 6.17 6.13 -4.41
N ILE A 23 5.23 5.53 -5.10
CA ILE A 23 5.49 4.79 -6.31
C ILE A 23 4.76 5.47 -7.44
N SER A 24 5.52 5.92 -8.44
CA SER A 24 4.95 6.44 -9.67
C SER A 24 4.88 5.31 -10.68
N GLY A 25 3.94 5.35 -11.56
CA GLY A 25 3.85 4.32 -12.57
C GLY A 25 3.16 3.05 -12.12
N ALA A 26 2.42 3.12 -11.04
CA ALA A 26 1.56 2.02 -10.65
C ALA A 26 0.25 2.12 -11.41
N ASP A 27 -0.43 1.00 -11.58
CA ASP A 27 -1.77 1.02 -12.16
C ASP A 27 -2.77 0.80 -11.04
N LEU A 28 -3.67 1.74 -10.88
CA LEU A 28 -4.72 1.63 -9.88
C LEU A 28 -6.06 1.60 -10.58
N ILE A 29 -6.75 0.50 -10.43
CA ILE A 29 -8.02 0.30 -11.11
C ILE A 29 -9.09 0.18 -10.06
N ALA A 30 -9.90 1.21 -9.95
CA ALA A 30 -10.97 1.21 -8.96
C ALA A 30 -12.18 0.52 -9.56
N ALA A 31 -12.58 -0.55 -8.91
CA ALA A 31 -13.79 -1.24 -9.30
C ALA A 31 -14.87 -0.73 -8.41
N LYS A 32 -15.69 0.18 -8.92
CA LYS A 32 -16.78 0.63 -8.13
C LYS A 32 -17.77 -0.46 -8.07
N ALA A 33 -18.36 -0.60 -6.94
CA ALA A 33 -19.44 -1.51 -6.77
C ALA A 33 -20.61 -0.92 -7.47
N SER A 34 -20.54 -0.91 -8.72
CA SER A 34 -21.56 -0.27 -9.43
C SER A 34 -22.76 -1.08 -9.51
N SER A 35 -22.62 -2.30 -9.22
CA SER A 35 -23.76 -3.07 -9.29
C SER A 35 -24.64 -2.60 -8.26
N ARG A 36 -25.70 -2.23 -8.53
CA ARG A 36 -26.55 -1.90 -7.64
C ARG A 36 -27.19 -3.02 -7.18
N SER A 37 -26.88 -3.57 -6.07
CA SER A 37 -27.68 -4.60 -5.49
C SER A 37 -29.00 -3.99 -5.13
N PRO A 38 -30.05 -4.75 -5.17
CA PRO A 38 -31.36 -4.20 -4.89
C PRO A 38 -31.49 -3.63 -3.51
N ASP A 39 -30.74 -4.13 -2.56
CA ASP A 39 -30.78 -3.57 -1.24
C ASP A 39 -29.84 -2.40 -1.11
N GLY A 40 -29.06 -2.13 -2.09
CA GLY A 40 -28.26 -0.94 -2.16
C GLY A 40 -27.27 -0.76 -1.11
N VAL A 41 -26.96 -1.76 -0.35
CA VAL A 41 -26.14 -1.58 0.76
C VAL A 41 -24.73 -1.69 0.49
N ASN A 42 -24.33 -2.44 -0.45
CA ASN A 42 -23.01 -2.78 -0.54
C ASN A 42 -22.25 -1.84 -1.32
N ASN A 43 -21.50 -1.04 -0.71
CA ASN A 43 -20.75 -0.08 -1.37
C ASN A 43 -19.32 -0.24 -1.19
N ALA A 44 -18.86 -1.44 -1.03
CA ALA A 44 -17.48 -1.64 -0.80
C ALA A 44 -16.76 -1.38 -2.09
N ASP A 45 -16.12 -0.28 -2.19
CA ASP A 45 -15.27 0.01 -3.30
C ASP A 45 -14.02 -0.83 -3.14
N THR A 46 -13.62 -1.48 -4.20
CA THR A 46 -12.38 -2.24 -4.19
C THR A 46 -11.45 -1.66 -5.24
N VAL A 47 -10.16 -1.86 -5.05
CA VAL A 47 -9.18 -1.45 -6.02
C VAL A 47 -8.25 -2.61 -6.32
N ASP A 48 -7.80 -2.67 -7.55
CA ASP A 48 -6.71 -3.56 -7.93
C ASP A 48 -5.54 -2.70 -8.30
N ILE A 49 -4.39 -2.98 -7.74
CA ILE A 49 -3.21 -2.16 -7.93
C ILE A 49 -2.11 -3.05 -8.47
N ILE A 50 -1.46 -2.59 -9.53
CA ILE A 50 -0.34 -3.30 -10.11
C ILE A 50 0.89 -2.46 -9.86
N VAL A 51 1.86 -3.07 -9.19
CA VAL A 51 3.14 -2.43 -8.88
C VAL A 51 4.22 -3.18 -9.62
N HIS A 52 4.85 -2.53 -10.57
CA HIS A 52 5.90 -3.15 -11.37
C HIS A 52 7.21 -3.19 -10.60
N CYS A 53 8.01 -4.19 -10.86
CA CYS A 53 9.28 -4.35 -10.17
C CYS A 53 10.28 -5.03 -11.08
N THR A 54 11.53 -5.16 -10.61
CA THR A 54 12.54 -5.91 -11.35
C THR A 54 12.41 -7.39 -11.05
N ALA A 55 13.15 -8.22 -11.76
CA ALA A 55 13.18 -9.65 -11.50
C ALA A 55 13.70 -9.95 -10.09
N ALA A 56 14.47 -9.06 -9.50
CA ALA A 56 14.94 -9.21 -8.13
C ALA A 56 13.96 -8.62 -7.13
N LYS A 57 12.77 -8.27 -7.57
CA LYS A 57 11.71 -7.70 -6.72
C LYS A 57 12.11 -6.37 -6.11
N VAL A 58 12.76 -5.53 -6.91
CA VAL A 58 13.07 -4.17 -6.49
C VAL A 58 12.03 -3.23 -7.09
N VAL A 59 11.37 -2.47 -6.24
CA VAL A 59 10.33 -1.52 -6.62
C VAL A 59 10.95 -0.13 -6.63
N THR A 60 10.75 0.61 -7.70
CA THR A 60 11.27 1.97 -7.80
C THR A 60 10.32 2.93 -7.08
N THR A 61 10.86 3.68 -6.15
CA THR A 61 10.08 4.68 -5.41
C THR A 61 10.72 6.04 -5.58
N SER A 62 10.07 7.07 -5.07
CA SER A 62 10.63 8.41 -5.14
C SER A 62 11.94 8.54 -4.37
N ALA A 63 12.19 7.63 -3.45
CA ALA A 63 13.43 7.61 -2.67
C ALA A 63 14.43 6.58 -3.21
N GLY A 64 14.20 6.06 -4.40
CA GLY A 64 15.08 5.07 -5.00
C GLY A 64 14.46 3.68 -4.98
N GLY A 65 15.24 2.68 -5.31
CA GLY A 65 14.75 1.32 -5.33
C GLY A 65 14.65 0.75 -3.93
N LYS A 66 13.56 0.04 -3.66
CA LYS A 66 13.40 -0.67 -2.40
C LYS A 66 13.18 -2.14 -2.68
N SER A 67 13.85 -2.98 -1.93
CA SER A 67 13.75 -4.42 -2.12
C SER A 67 12.51 -4.95 -1.42
N TYR A 68 11.77 -5.80 -2.09
CA TYR A 68 10.61 -6.43 -1.47
C TYR A 68 11.08 -7.40 -0.40
N THR A 69 10.44 -7.34 0.74
CA THR A 69 10.72 -8.22 1.87
C THR A 69 9.37 -8.78 2.32
N GLY A 70 9.29 -10.07 2.56
CA GLY A 70 8.04 -10.67 3.00
C GLY A 70 7.54 -10.06 4.30
N PRO A 71 6.24 -10.13 4.57
CA PRO A 71 5.69 -9.46 5.75
C PRO A 71 6.33 -9.86 7.08
N LYS A 72 6.64 -11.13 7.26
CA LYS A 72 7.23 -11.57 8.53
C LYS A 72 8.66 -11.08 8.68
N GLU A 73 9.40 -11.05 7.59
CA GLU A 73 10.77 -10.55 7.63
C GLU A 73 10.77 -9.04 7.81
N TYR A 74 9.84 -8.36 7.16
CA TYR A 74 9.75 -6.91 7.26
C TYR A 74 9.48 -6.48 8.70
N ALA A 75 8.65 -7.23 9.41
CA ALA A 75 8.25 -6.86 10.77
C ALA A 75 9.45 -6.74 11.70
N LYS A 76 10.53 -7.41 11.39
CA LYS A 76 11.72 -7.40 12.25
C LYS A 76 12.98 -6.98 11.54
N CYS A 77 12.88 -6.42 10.32
CA CYS A 77 14.09 -6.04 9.60
C CYS A 77 14.73 -4.82 10.25
N VAL A 78 16.04 -4.67 10.05
CA VAL A 78 16.76 -3.58 10.68
C VAL A 78 16.73 -2.32 9.84
N ASP A 79 16.32 -2.43 8.58
CA ASP A 79 16.33 -1.29 7.67
C ASP A 79 15.04 -1.21 6.88
N PRO A 80 13.93 -0.84 7.54
CA PRO A 80 12.65 -0.76 6.83
C PRO A 80 12.60 0.35 5.78
N GLU A 81 13.53 1.31 5.85
CA GLU A 81 13.53 2.39 4.87
C GLU A 81 13.95 1.95 3.48
N SER A 82 14.74 0.90 3.37
CA SER A 82 15.17 0.42 2.07
C SER A 82 14.40 -0.82 1.63
N SER A 83 13.39 -1.19 2.36
CA SER A 83 12.56 -2.35 2.07
C SER A 83 11.12 -1.94 1.85
N ILE A 84 10.38 -2.79 1.16
CA ILE A 84 8.96 -2.56 0.95
C ILE A 84 8.24 -3.90 1.09
N THR A 85 7.02 -3.87 1.59
CA THR A 85 6.21 -5.06 1.69
C THR A 85 4.74 -4.69 1.50
N PHE A 86 3.89 -5.70 1.41
CA PHE A 86 2.46 -5.47 1.24
C PHE A 86 1.75 -6.46 2.16
N THR A 87 1.53 -6.06 3.41
CA THR A 87 0.95 -6.96 4.40
C THR A 87 -0.57 -6.82 4.42
N PRO A 88 -1.31 -7.87 4.07
CA PRO A 88 -2.76 -7.79 4.10
C PRO A 88 -3.29 -7.50 5.51
N GLU A 89 -4.35 -6.75 5.56
CA GLU A 89 -5.05 -6.38 6.79
C GLU A 89 -4.22 -5.56 7.77
N CYS A 90 -3.13 -4.97 7.28
CA CYS A 90 -2.25 -4.15 8.09
C CYS A 90 -1.79 -2.93 7.32
N ASP A 91 -1.11 -3.15 6.20
CA ASP A 91 -0.60 -2.05 5.39
C ASP A 91 -1.71 -1.47 4.53
N PHE A 92 -1.56 -0.22 4.16
CA PHE A 92 -2.58 0.43 3.35
C PHE A 92 -1.94 1.34 2.30
N ILE A 93 -2.76 1.79 1.37
CA ILE A 93 -2.31 2.56 0.22
C ILE A 93 -3.14 3.82 0.11
N TYR A 94 -2.47 4.91 -0.21
CA TYR A 94 -3.12 6.17 -0.52
C TYR A 94 -3.02 6.43 -2.02
N ASP A 95 -4.13 6.80 -2.62
CA ASP A 95 -4.17 7.13 -4.04
C ASP A 95 -3.65 8.54 -4.22
N GLY A 96 -2.37 8.66 -4.45
CA GLY A 96 -1.69 9.94 -4.60
C GLY A 96 -0.32 9.90 -3.96
N ALA A 97 0.39 11.01 -4.05
CA ALA A 97 1.71 11.16 -3.44
C ALA A 97 1.56 11.85 -2.09
N TRP A 98 1.94 11.16 -1.03
CA TRP A 98 1.90 11.74 0.31
C TRP A 98 3.07 12.74 0.44
N PRO A 99 2.81 13.93 0.92
CA PRO A 99 3.84 14.99 0.85
C PRO A 99 5.02 14.81 1.79
N ASP A 100 4.82 14.21 2.95
CA ASP A 100 5.91 14.07 3.92
C ASP A 100 6.17 12.59 4.16
N LEU A 101 7.33 12.12 3.71
CA LEU A 101 7.66 10.70 3.79
C LEU A 101 8.42 10.32 5.07
N SER A 102 8.48 11.20 6.04
CA SER A 102 9.10 10.87 7.32
C SER A 102 8.33 9.75 8.01
N PRO A 103 9.02 8.88 8.71
CA PRO A 103 8.33 7.81 9.44
C PRO A 103 7.33 8.37 10.44
N ILE A 104 6.21 7.69 10.59
CA ILE A 104 5.12 8.15 11.44
C ILE A 104 4.92 7.14 12.57
N ASN A 105 4.89 7.64 13.80
CA ASN A 105 4.67 6.78 14.96
C ASN A 105 3.18 6.47 15.09
N ASP A 106 2.83 5.19 15.03
CA ASP A 106 1.45 4.78 15.12
C ASP A 106 0.82 5.17 16.47
N ASP A 107 1.63 5.22 17.51
CA ASP A 107 1.15 5.56 18.84
C ASP A 107 0.76 7.02 18.99
N ASP A 108 1.10 7.87 18.01
CA ASP A 108 0.69 9.26 18.04
C ASP A 108 -0.80 9.42 17.71
N TYR A 109 -1.46 8.34 17.31
CA TYR A 109 -2.87 8.35 16.91
C TYR A 109 -3.66 7.39 17.80
N ASP A 110 -4.75 7.85 18.35
CA ASP A 110 -5.53 7.08 19.32
C ASP A 110 -5.94 5.69 18.83
N GLU A 111 -6.37 5.60 17.59
CA GLU A 111 -6.78 4.32 17.05
C GLU A 111 -5.90 3.88 15.91
N GLY A 112 -4.68 4.41 15.87
CA GLY A 112 -3.72 4.07 14.84
C GLY A 112 -3.80 4.99 13.64
N LEU A 113 -2.74 5.01 12.87
CA LEU A 113 -2.63 5.92 11.73
C LEU A 113 -3.67 5.60 10.66
N TYR A 114 -3.87 4.33 10.35
CA TYR A 114 -4.81 3.97 9.29
C TYR A 114 -6.20 4.53 9.58
N HIS A 115 -6.65 4.37 10.82
CA HIS A 115 -7.97 4.83 11.19
C HIS A 115 -8.08 6.34 11.06
N ALA A 116 -7.05 7.05 11.50
CA ALA A 116 -7.04 8.50 11.42
C ALA A 116 -7.07 8.98 9.96
N LEU A 117 -6.28 8.37 9.11
CA LEU A 117 -6.24 8.79 7.71
C LEU A 117 -7.50 8.38 6.95
N ASN A 118 -8.02 7.20 7.25
CA ASN A 118 -9.23 6.74 6.58
C ASN A 118 -10.43 7.62 6.92
N ASP A 119 -10.44 8.19 8.12
CA ASP A 119 -11.52 9.07 8.52
C ASP A 119 -11.42 10.46 7.90
N THR A 120 -10.23 10.88 7.51
CA THR A 120 -10.02 12.26 7.09
C THR A 120 -9.66 12.41 5.63
N HIS A 121 -9.34 11.33 4.93
CA HIS A 121 -8.91 11.39 3.53
C HIS A 121 -9.69 10.41 2.70
N ASP A 122 -9.99 10.81 1.47
CA ASP A 122 -10.48 9.86 0.48
C ASP A 122 -9.28 9.16 -0.14
N GLY A 123 -9.49 8.02 -0.73
CA GLY A 123 -8.42 7.33 -1.43
C GLY A 123 -7.52 6.50 -0.56
N ILE A 124 -7.96 6.14 0.62
CA ILE A 124 -7.22 5.24 1.50
C ILE A 124 -7.81 3.84 1.35
N TYR A 125 -6.95 2.88 1.03
CA TYR A 125 -7.39 1.51 0.79
C TYR A 125 -6.54 0.55 1.61
N MET A 126 -7.20 -0.24 2.44
CA MET A 126 -6.51 -1.28 3.20
C MET A 126 -6.16 -2.42 2.25
N ILE A 127 -4.93 -2.92 2.33
CA ILE A 127 -4.52 -4.05 1.52
C ILE A 127 -5.25 -5.29 2.00
N SER A 128 -5.93 -5.96 1.10
CA SER A 128 -6.63 -7.19 1.44
C SER A 128 -5.91 -8.41 0.87
N SER A 129 -5.12 -8.24 -0.17
CA SER A 129 -4.38 -9.35 -0.76
C SER A 129 -3.18 -8.81 -1.52
N ALA A 130 -2.17 -9.63 -1.68
CA ALA A 130 -1.01 -9.28 -2.47
C ALA A 130 -0.41 -10.55 -3.04
N ALA A 131 -0.05 -10.52 -4.32
CA ALA A 131 0.56 -11.65 -4.98
C ALA A 131 1.64 -11.18 -5.93
N TYR A 132 2.68 -11.97 -6.07
CA TYR A 132 3.78 -11.67 -6.98
C TYR A 132 3.68 -12.55 -8.22
N PHE A 133 3.93 -11.95 -9.38
CA PHE A 133 3.95 -12.65 -10.65
C PHE A 133 5.29 -12.41 -11.31
N ASP A 134 5.99 -13.48 -11.65
CA ASP A 134 7.36 -13.35 -12.15
C ASP A 134 7.47 -13.32 -13.68
N LEU A 135 6.41 -13.62 -14.38
CA LEU A 135 6.43 -13.59 -15.82
C LEU A 135 6.35 -12.15 -16.24
N LEU A 136 6.42 -11.21 -16.14
CA LEU A 136 6.49 -9.77 -16.28
C LEU A 136 6.45 -9.28 -14.83
N PRO A 137 7.60 -9.15 -14.21
CA PRO A 137 7.64 -9.00 -12.75
C PRO A 137 6.76 -7.86 -12.22
N HIS A 138 5.82 -8.21 -11.40
CA HIS A 138 4.94 -7.22 -10.79
C HIS A 138 4.21 -7.84 -9.59
N PHE A 139 3.66 -6.96 -8.75
CA PHE A 139 2.77 -7.37 -7.68
C PHE A 139 1.36 -6.96 -8.03
N GLU A 140 0.40 -7.81 -7.75
CA GLU A 140 -1.01 -7.47 -7.86
C GLU A 140 -1.56 -7.39 -6.45
N ILE A 141 -2.07 -6.22 -6.11
CA ILE A 141 -2.50 -5.91 -4.76
C ILE A 141 -3.98 -5.58 -4.80
N GLY A 142 -4.75 -6.25 -3.97
CA GLY A 142 -6.15 -5.93 -3.82
C GLY A 142 -6.34 -5.07 -2.58
N GLY A 143 -7.22 -4.08 -2.67
CA GLY A 143 -7.50 -3.21 -1.55
C GLY A 143 -8.97 -2.85 -1.45
N ARG A 144 -9.36 -2.33 -0.31
CA ARG A 144 -10.72 -1.88 -0.11
C ARG A 144 -10.84 -0.83 0.99
#